data_5499009616c57a1a035ff2f265274661
#
_entry.id   5499009616c57a1a035ff2f265274661
#
_cell.length_a   1.000
_cell.length_b   1.000
_cell.length_c   1.000
_cell.angle_alpha   90.00
_cell.angle_beta   90.00
_cell.angle_gamma   90.00
#
_symmetry.space_group_name_H-M   'P 1'
#
loop_
_entity.id
_entity.type
_entity.pdbx_description
1 polymer ?
#
loop_
_entity_poly.entity_id
_entity_poly.type
_entity_poly.pdbx_seq_one_letter_code
_entity_poly.pdbx_strand_id
1 'polypeptide(L)'
;MKIYAHRGSSIEHPELTMAAYKAAIEDGADGFECDVRLTKDNQLVLWHDADMKRVAGNDARIADSTFKEIKSHYPQTISLEELLVLARDNKKELAIETKHPVPTGSAVEKKVMQLLSQEKRVADIHIMSFSWLALENVRKIDPTQSTVALLEDRFNGLMRRFTSAKTIAPSIHNLRENPELGRDKRNLFVWTVDDADDMRFCAGNGVDVLITNTPSYARTVLGYH
;
A
#
# COMPACT_ATOMS: atom_id res chain seq x y z
N MET A 1 -1.10 17.78 -2.98
CA MET A 1 -1.42 16.34 -3.09
C MET A 1 -0.11 15.61 -3.31
N LYS A 2 0.17 14.55 -2.51
CA LYS A 2 1.35 13.69 -2.70
C LYS A 2 1.06 12.60 -3.73
N ILE A 3 2.12 12.07 -4.36
CA ILE A 3 2.04 10.98 -5.34
C ILE A 3 2.77 9.78 -4.78
N TYR A 4 2.05 8.67 -4.55
CA TYR A 4 2.64 7.40 -4.13
C TYR A 4 2.65 6.41 -5.30
N ALA A 5 3.77 5.71 -5.45
CA ALA A 5 3.93 4.67 -6.44
C ALA A 5 3.27 3.36 -5.98
N HIS A 6 2.20 2.95 -6.67
CA HIS A 6 1.46 1.70 -6.42
C HIS A 6 2.31 0.50 -6.79
N ARG A 7 2.84 -0.21 -5.78
CA ARG A 7 3.79 -1.33 -5.95
C ARG A 7 5.07 -0.94 -6.69
N GLY A 8 5.49 0.34 -6.57
CA GLY A 8 6.55 0.96 -7.36
C GLY A 8 6.04 1.53 -8.70
N SER A 9 6.95 1.87 -9.63
CA SER A 9 6.62 2.25 -11.02
C SER A 9 6.25 0.99 -11.80
N SER A 10 5.07 0.45 -11.52
CA SER A 10 4.67 -0.92 -11.85
C SER A 10 4.16 -1.11 -13.30
N ILE A 11 4.02 -0.03 -14.07
CA ILE A 11 3.77 -0.13 -15.53
C ILE A 11 5.05 -0.50 -16.28
N GLU A 12 6.19 0.05 -15.88
CA GLU A 12 7.46 -0.15 -16.59
C GLU A 12 8.33 -1.26 -15.98
N HIS A 13 8.09 -1.58 -14.71
CA HIS A 13 8.84 -2.58 -13.96
C HIS A 13 7.91 -3.60 -13.29
N PRO A 14 8.36 -4.84 -13.07
CA PRO A 14 7.58 -5.82 -12.33
C PRO A 14 7.21 -5.29 -10.93
N GLU A 15 5.93 -5.38 -10.60
CA GLU A 15 5.37 -4.88 -9.33
C GLU A 15 6.09 -5.44 -8.09
N LEU A 16 6.16 -4.66 -7.00
CA LEU A 16 6.68 -5.07 -5.69
C LEU A 16 8.15 -5.55 -5.73
N THR A 17 8.92 -5.08 -6.72
CA THR A 17 10.36 -5.39 -6.83
C THR A 17 11.22 -4.18 -6.48
N MET A 18 12.48 -4.45 -6.13
CA MET A 18 13.47 -3.40 -5.88
C MET A 18 13.66 -2.48 -7.10
N ALA A 19 13.55 -3.04 -8.33
CA ALA A 19 13.65 -2.26 -9.57
C ALA A 19 12.49 -1.25 -9.69
N ALA A 20 11.24 -1.70 -9.43
CA ALA A 20 10.06 -0.84 -9.49
C ALA A 20 10.13 0.32 -8.47
N TYR A 21 10.63 0.07 -7.25
CA TYR A 21 10.75 1.12 -6.24
C TYR A 21 11.90 2.09 -6.51
N LYS A 22 13.02 1.61 -7.06
CA LYS A 22 14.12 2.50 -7.50
C LYS A 22 13.66 3.40 -8.65
N ALA A 23 12.96 2.86 -9.63
CA ALA A 23 12.36 3.65 -10.69
C ALA A 23 11.38 4.69 -10.13
N ALA A 24 10.54 4.33 -9.14
CA ALA A 24 9.63 5.28 -8.50
C ALA A 24 10.35 6.45 -7.80
N ILE A 25 11.58 6.24 -7.31
CA ILE A 25 12.41 7.35 -6.80
C ILE A 25 12.82 8.29 -7.92
N GLU A 26 13.28 7.74 -9.04
CA GLU A 26 13.70 8.51 -10.23
C GLU A 26 12.51 9.25 -10.85
N ASP A 27 11.33 8.65 -10.85
CA ASP A 27 10.05 9.22 -11.26
C ASP A 27 9.52 10.31 -10.32
N GLY A 28 10.20 10.57 -9.20
CA GLY A 28 9.86 11.61 -8.25
C GLY A 28 8.65 11.30 -7.36
N ALA A 29 8.31 10.03 -7.13
CA ALA A 29 7.26 9.67 -6.17
C ALA A 29 7.60 10.20 -4.77
N ASP A 30 6.59 10.71 -4.04
CA ASP A 30 6.74 11.20 -2.67
C ASP A 30 6.79 10.03 -1.68
N GLY A 31 6.16 8.91 -2.01
CA GLY A 31 6.10 7.70 -1.23
C GLY A 31 5.84 6.47 -2.08
N PHE A 32 5.79 5.32 -1.40
CA PHE A 32 5.49 4.03 -2.00
C PHE A 32 4.26 3.42 -1.35
N GLU A 33 3.49 2.72 -2.15
CA GLU A 33 2.50 1.77 -1.65
C GLU A 33 3.05 0.36 -1.86
N CYS A 34 2.76 -0.55 -0.92
CA CYS A 34 3.15 -1.95 -1.03
C CYS A 34 2.16 -2.88 -0.33
N ASP A 35 2.04 -4.10 -0.86
CA ASP A 35 1.27 -5.19 -0.30
C ASP A 35 2.15 -6.13 0.51
N VAL A 36 1.78 -6.47 1.75
CA VAL A 36 2.55 -7.40 2.57
C VAL A 36 1.75 -8.64 2.93
N ARG A 37 2.45 -9.78 2.89
CA ARG A 37 1.97 -11.07 3.38
C ARG A 37 3.00 -11.71 4.30
N LEU A 38 2.52 -12.60 5.17
CA LEU A 38 3.36 -13.38 6.07
C LEU A 38 3.63 -14.74 5.45
N THR A 39 4.91 -15.11 5.35
CA THR A 39 5.35 -16.42 4.88
C THR A 39 5.25 -17.48 5.97
N LYS A 40 5.40 -18.77 5.61
CA LYS A 40 5.43 -19.90 6.53
C LYS A 40 6.50 -19.75 7.63
N ASP A 41 7.64 -19.18 7.31
CA ASP A 41 8.77 -18.92 8.22
C ASP A 41 8.73 -17.53 8.86
N ASN A 42 7.53 -16.90 8.92
CA ASN A 42 7.27 -15.61 9.55
C ASN A 42 8.11 -14.44 9.00
N GLN A 43 8.43 -14.44 7.71
CA GLN A 43 9.00 -13.28 7.02
C GLN A 43 7.88 -12.43 6.42
N LEU A 44 8.06 -11.11 6.37
CA LEU A 44 7.16 -10.18 5.68
C LEU A 44 7.61 -10.02 4.24
N VAL A 45 6.92 -10.67 3.32
CA VAL A 45 7.20 -10.60 1.88
C VAL A 45 6.32 -9.58 1.20
N LEU A 46 6.85 -8.84 0.24
CA LEU A 46 6.04 -7.98 -0.62
C LEU A 46 5.37 -8.84 -1.70
N TRP A 47 4.03 -9.00 -1.58
CA TRP A 47 3.26 -9.85 -2.49
C TRP A 47 1.77 -9.52 -2.42
N HIS A 48 1.15 -9.30 -3.59
CA HIS A 48 -0.28 -8.96 -3.65
C HIS A 48 -1.19 -10.16 -3.45
N ASP A 49 -1.03 -11.22 -4.27
CA ASP A 49 -1.95 -12.35 -4.33
C ASP A 49 -1.75 -13.33 -3.16
N ALA A 50 -2.73 -14.20 -2.90
CA ALA A 50 -2.60 -15.23 -1.87
C ALA A 50 -1.63 -16.37 -2.26
N ASP A 51 -1.35 -16.51 -3.56
CA ASP A 51 -0.49 -17.52 -4.17
C ASP A 51 0.49 -16.89 -5.16
N MET A 52 1.37 -17.71 -5.71
CA MET A 52 2.40 -17.27 -6.66
C MET A 52 1.99 -17.39 -8.14
N LYS A 53 0.73 -17.74 -8.45
CA LYS A 53 0.30 -18.13 -9.79
C LYS A 53 0.49 -17.02 -10.83
N ARG A 54 -0.03 -15.84 -10.57
CA ARG A 54 -0.03 -14.71 -11.53
C ARG A 54 1.39 -14.24 -11.85
N VAL A 55 2.25 -14.13 -10.82
CA VAL A 55 3.57 -13.51 -10.95
C VAL A 55 4.66 -14.55 -11.28
N ALA A 56 4.59 -15.75 -10.68
CA ALA A 56 5.64 -16.76 -10.77
C ALA A 56 5.20 -18.09 -11.45
N GLY A 57 3.94 -18.18 -11.92
CA GLY A 57 3.41 -19.39 -12.57
C GLY A 57 3.31 -20.62 -11.66
N ASN A 58 3.28 -20.42 -10.32
CA ASN A 58 3.26 -21.47 -9.32
C ASN A 58 2.01 -21.36 -8.45
N ASP A 59 1.25 -22.44 -8.27
CA ASP A 59 0.00 -22.45 -7.51
C ASP A 59 0.22 -22.47 -5.97
N ALA A 60 1.47 -22.54 -5.48
CA ALA A 60 1.75 -22.57 -4.05
C ALA A 60 1.35 -21.25 -3.38
N ARG A 61 0.78 -21.36 -2.16
CA ARG A 61 0.35 -20.18 -1.39
C ARG A 61 1.52 -19.56 -0.66
N ILE A 62 1.51 -18.25 -0.56
CA ILE A 62 2.52 -17.48 0.18
C ILE A 62 2.59 -17.91 1.65
N ALA A 63 1.44 -18.10 2.31
CA ALA A 63 1.37 -18.50 3.71
C ALA A 63 1.91 -19.93 3.99
N ASP A 64 2.00 -20.78 2.98
CA ASP A 64 2.46 -22.17 3.07
C ASP A 64 3.92 -22.33 2.58
N SER A 65 4.53 -21.25 2.07
CA SER A 65 5.89 -21.22 1.52
C SER A 65 6.83 -20.38 2.40
N THR A 66 8.07 -20.81 2.51
CA THR A 66 9.13 -20.01 3.13
C THR A 66 9.58 -18.88 2.19
N PHE A 67 10.17 -17.82 2.73
CA PHE A 67 10.72 -16.72 1.92
C PHE A 67 11.74 -17.22 0.89
N LYS A 68 12.58 -18.19 1.29
CA LYS A 68 13.57 -18.82 0.39
C LYS A 68 12.91 -19.56 -0.78
N GLU A 69 11.83 -20.30 -0.53
CA GLU A 69 11.06 -20.99 -1.57
C GLU A 69 10.43 -20.00 -2.54
N ILE A 70 9.78 -18.94 -2.02
CA ILE A 70 9.19 -17.88 -2.86
C ILE A 70 10.28 -17.25 -3.74
N LYS A 71 11.43 -16.90 -3.16
CA LYS A 71 12.54 -16.28 -3.88
C LYS A 71 13.18 -17.23 -4.91
N SER A 72 13.08 -18.55 -4.73
CA SER A 72 13.54 -19.53 -5.74
C SER A 72 12.64 -19.57 -6.97
N HIS A 73 11.34 -19.30 -6.82
CA HIS A 73 10.40 -19.21 -7.94
C HIS A 73 10.36 -17.82 -8.57
N TYR A 74 10.60 -16.77 -7.78
CA TYR A 74 10.66 -15.39 -8.25
C TYR A 74 11.83 -14.65 -7.60
N PRO A 75 13.03 -14.67 -8.21
CA PRO A 75 14.26 -14.13 -7.64
C PRO A 75 14.21 -12.62 -7.30
N GLN A 76 13.30 -11.87 -7.94
CA GLN A 76 13.11 -10.43 -7.71
C GLN A 76 12.30 -10.13 -6.44
N THR A 77 11.80 -11.14 -5.74
CA THR A 77 11.07 -11.00 -4.47
C THR A 77 11.91 -10.26 -3.44
N ILE A 78 11.32 -9.29 -2.77
CA ILE A 78 11.91 -8.56 -1.65
C ILE A 78 11.05 -8.64 -0.39
N SER A 79 11.70 -8.44 0.75
CA SER A 79 11.02 -8.31 2.05
C SER A 79 10.59 -6.88 2.32
N LEU A 80 9.68 -6.69 3.30
CA LEU A 80 9.34 -5.36 3.80
C LEU A 80 10.55 -4.66 4.42
N GLU A 81 11.46 -5.39 5.07
CA GLU A 81 12.70 -4.83 5.64
C GLU A 81 13.56 -4.18 4.56
N GLU A 82 13.73 -4.85 3.40
CA GLU A 82 14.48 -4.30 2.27
C GLU A 82 13.84 -3.02 1.73
N LEU A 83 12.50 -2.95 1.66
CA LEU A 83 11.80 -1.73 1.23
C LEU A 83 11.90 -0.61 2.28
N LEU A 84 11.80 -0.91 3.58
CA LEU A 84 11.97 0.07 4.65
C LEU A 84 13.35 0.75 4.60
N VAL A 85 14.41 -0.02 4.35
CA VAL A 85 15.77 0.52 4.16
C VAL A 85 15.80 1.48 2.97
N LEU A 86 15.26 1.07 1.82
CA LEU A 86 15.21 1.91 0.62
C LEU A 86 14.41 3.21 0.87
N ALA A 87 13.24 3.11 1.49
CA ALA A 87 12.38 4.26 1.79
C ALA A 87 13.07 5.24 2.74
N ARG A 88 13.68 4.73 3.82
CA ARG A 88 14.43 5.53 4.78
C ARG A 88 15.59 6.29 4.13
N ASP A 89 16.41 5.58 3.35
CA ASP A 89 17.63 6.14 2.77
C ASP A 89 17.31 7.22 1.70
N ASN A 90 16.09 7.15 1.12
CA ASN A 90 15.59 8.12 0.13
C ASN A 90 14.50 9.06 0.69
N LYS A 91 14.24 9.04 2.00
CA LYS A 91 13.24 9.88 2.68
C LYS A 91 11.84 9.76 2.06
N LYS A 92 11.44 8.55 1.64
CA LYS A 92 10.14 8.26 1.06
C LYS A 92 9.16 7.79 2.13
N GLU A 93 7.91 8.23 2.00
CA GLU A 93 6.80 7.77 2.84
C GLU A 93 6.34 6.37 2.40
N LEU A 94 5.63 5.64 3.29
CA LEU A 94 5.13 4.30 2.98
C LEU A 94 3.66 4.15 3.32
N ALA A 95 2.92 3.55 2.41
CA ALA A 95 1.58 3.00 2.64
C ALA A 95 1.67 1.47 2.52
N ILE A 96 1.56 0.76 3.66
CA ILE A 96 1.75 -0.69 3.76
C ILE A 96 0.38 -1.34 3.89
N GLU A 97 -0.09 -2.03 2.84
CA GLU A 97 -1.32 -2.80 2.89
C GLU A 97 -1.09 -4.18 3.51
N THR A 98 -1.77 -4.47 4.63
CA THR A 98 -1.85 -5.83 5.18
C THR A 98 -3.00 -6.57 4.50
N LYS A 99 -2.67 -7.66 3.79
CA LYS A 99 -3.63 -8.40 2.96
C LYS A 99 -4.51 -9.34 3.79
N HIS A 100 -5.81 -9.29 3.54
CA HIS A 100 -6.85 -10.12 4.16
C HIS A 100 -7.87 -10.65 3.12
N PRO A 101 -8.57 -11.79 3.37
CA PRO A 101 -8.39 -12.70 4.52
C PRO A 101 -7.11 -13.52 4.43
N VAL A 102 -6.53 -13.86 5.60
CA VAL A 102 -5.35 -14.72 5.72
C VAL A 102 -5.55 -15.77 6.82
N PRO A 103 -4.98 -16.98 6.68
CA PRO A 103 -5.14 -18.03 7.69
C PRO A 103 -4.46 -17.70 9.03
N THR A 104 -3.52 -16.77 9.03
CA THR A 104 -2.73 -16.36 10.20
C THR A 104 -3.43 -15.30 11.08
N GLY A 105 -4.67 -14.89 10.73
CA GLY A 105 -5.42 -13.88 11.47
C GLY A 105 -4.66 -12.56 11.58
N SER A 106 -4.40 -12.06 12.79
CA SER A 106 -3.68 -10.78 13.04
C SER A 106 -2.16 -10.91 13.13
N ALA A 107 -1.58 -12.03 12.71
CA ALA A 107 -0.13 -12.22 12.83
C ALA A 107 0.67 -11.28 11.91
N VAL A 108 0.12 -10.94 10.73
CA VAL A 108 0.77 -10.01 9.80
C VAL A 108 0.89 -8.62 10.41
N GLU A 109 -0.18 -8.06 11.02
CA GLU A 109 -0.14 -6.76 11.69
C GLU A 109 0.85 -6.75 12.86
N LYS A 110 0.81 -7.79 13.70
CA LYS A 110 1.76 -7.92 14.82
C LYS A 110 3.20 -7.91 14.34
N LYS A 111 3.50 -8.65 13.27
CA LYS A 111 4.85 -8.72 12.72
C LYS A 111 5.28 -7.40 12.07
N VAL A 112 4.39 -6.72 11.34
CA VAL A 112 4.66 -5.38 10.79
C VAL A 112 4.94 -4.40 11.92
N MET A 113 4.09 -4.32 12.94
CA MET A 113 4.28 -3.40 14.05
C MET A 113 5.54 -3.70 14.87
N GLN A 114 5.89 -4.99 15.03
CA GLN A 114 7.15 -5.40 15.66
C GLN A 114 8.35 -4.88 14.85
N LEU A 115 8.33 -5.05 13.53
CA LEU A 115 9.39 -4.56 12.65
C LEU A 115 9.53 -3.04 12.74
N LEU A 116 8.42 -2.31 12.63
CA LEU A 116 8.42 -0.83 12.69
C LEU A 116 8.92 -0.30 14.03
N SER A 117 8.68 -1.01 15.13
CA SER A 117 9.19 -0.61 16.45
C SER A 117 10.71 -0.73 16.61
N GLN A 118 11.35 -1.51 15.75
CA GLN A 118 12.81 -1.75 15.77
C GLN A 118 13.55 -0.85 14.76
N GLU A 119 12.83 -0.34 13.75
CA GLU A 119 13.43 0.49 12.73
C GLU A 119 13.61 1.95 13.18
N LYS A 120 14.73 2.54 12.80
CA LYS A 120 14.92 4.00 12.90
C LYS A 120 13.94 4.66 11.95
N ARG A 121 13.27 5.69 12.42
CA ARG A 121 12.17 6.36 11.75
C ARG A 121 12.39 6.55 10.25
N VAL A 122 11.63 5.85 9.46
CA VAL A 122 11.29 6.21 8.08
C VAL A 122 10.40 7.46 8.15
N ALA A 123 10.25 8.23 7.09
CA ALA A 123 9.22 9.24 6.95
C ALA A 123 7.83 8.63 7.28
N ASP A 124 6.75 9.38 7.16
CA ASP A 124 5.44 8.90 7.59
C ASP A 124 5.08 7.51 7.01
N ILE A 125 4.72 6.59 7.91
CA ILE A 125 4.28 5.23 7.57
C ILE A 125 2.78 5.10 7.89
N HIS A 126 2.02 4.63 6.91
CA HIS A 126 0.59 4.39 6.99
C HIS A 126 0.31 2.89 6.83
N ILE A 127 -0.43 2.29 7.77
CA ILE A 127 -0.89 0.90 7.63
C ILE A 127 -2.27 0.91 6.99
N MET A 128 -2.38 0.25 5.84
CA MET A 128 -3.61 0.18 5.05
C MET A 128 -4.24 -1.22 5.15
N SER A 129 -5.55 -1.31 5.13
CA SER A 129 -6.24 -2.60 4.98
C SER A 129 -7.69 -2.43 4.58
N PHE A 130 -8.23 -3.41 3.84
CA PHE A 130 -9.66 -3.63 3.65
C PHE A 130 -10.32 -4.26 4.89
N SER A 131 -9.53 -4.79 5.81
CA SER A 131 -10.02 -5.39 7.05
C SER A 131 -10.08 -4.37 8.18
N TRP A 132 -11.29 -4.03 8.61
CA TRP A 132 -11.47 -3.19 9.80
C TRP A 132 -10.76 -3.78 11.03
N LEU A 133 -10.89 -5.09 11.27
CA LEU A 133 -10.24 -5.75 12.40
C LEU A 133 -8.72 -5.65 12.36
N ALA A 134 -8.12 -5.69 11.16
CA ALA A 134 -6.69 -5.48 10.99
C ALA A 134 -6.26 -4.09 11.50
N LEU A 135 -6.97 -3.03 11.09
CA LEU A 135 -6.68 -1.65 11.51
C LEU A 135 -6.87 -1.46 13.03
N GLU A 136 -7.93 -2.03 13.60
CA GLU A 136 -8.15 -1.97 15.05
C GLU A 136 -7.07 -2.77 15.83
N ASN A 137 -6.53 -3.86 15.27
CA ASN A 137 -5.40 -4.58 15.88
C ASN A 137 -4.12 -3.73 15.85
N VAL A 138 -3.83 -3.05 14.75
CA VAL A 138 -2.71 -2.09 14.68
C VAL A 138 -2.83 -1.04 15.77
N ARG A 139 -4.00 -0.40 15.91
CA ARG A 139 -4.26 0.65 16.91
C ARG A 139 -4.22 0.16 18.35
N LYS A 140 -4.54 -1.11 18.61
CA LYS A 140 -4.35 -1.72 19.94
C LYS A 140 -2.89 -1.87 20.31
N ILE A 141 -2.01 -2.11 19.32
CA ILE A 141 -0.55 -2.24 19.52
C ILE A 141 0.08 -0.86 19.70
N ASP A 142 -0.24 0.08 18.80
CA ASP A 142 0.20 1.47 18.86
C ASP A 142 -0.94 2.43 18.44
N PRO A 143 -1.58 3.11 19.42
CA PRO A 143 -2.66 4.06 19.13
C PRO A 143 -2.21 5.29 18.31
N THR A 144 -0.91 5.54 18.19
CA THR A 144 -0.34 6.68 17.44
C THR A 144 -0.03 6.33 15.98
N GLN A 145 0.01 5.02 15.65
CA GLN A 145 0.27 4.58 14.27
C GLN A 145 -0.84 5.06 13.33
N SER A 146 -0.42 5.69 12.24
CA SER A 146 -1.34 6.09 11.18
C SER A 146 -1.96 4.86 10.51
N THR A 147 -3.29 4.86 10.41
CA THR A 147 -4.05 3.79 9.74
C THR A 147 -4.93 4.37 8.64
N VAL A 148 -5.06 3.63 7.55
CA VAL A 148 -5.85 3.99 6.36
C VAL A 148 -6.88 2.89 6.07
N ALA A 149 -8.15 3.26 6.09
CA ALA A 149 -9.23 2.33 5.76
C ALA A 149 -9.44 2.29 4.24
N LEU A 150 -9.07 1.18 3.61
CA LEU A 150 -9.38 0.91 2.21
C LEU A 150 -10.88 0.66 2.06
N LEU A 151 -11.52 1.33 1.12
CA LEU A 151 -12.96 1.22 0.89
C LEU A 151 -13.23 0.40 -0.37
N GLU A 152 -13.95 -0.72 -0.22
CA GLU A 152 -14.48 -1.48 -1.34
C GLU A 152 -15.72 -0.79 -1.91
N ASP A 153 -15.94 -0.91 -3.24
CA ASP A 153 -17.05 -0.25 -3.92
C ASP A 153 -18.44 -0.68 -3.40
N ARG A 154 -18.57 -1.92 -2.88
CA ARG A 154 -19.85 -2.48 -2.42
C ARG A 154 -20.16 -2.33 -0.93
N PHE A 155 -19.15 -2.07 -0.08
CA PHE A 155 -19.31 -2.10 1.39
C PHE A 155 -18.81 -0.85 2.11
N ASN A 156 -18.71 0.27 1.42
CA ASN A 156 -18.19 1.54 1.94
C ASN A 156 -18.81 2.01 3.25
N GLY A 157 -20.13 1.83 3.40
CA GLY A 157 -20.87 2.40 4.53
C GLY A 157 -20.47 1.85 5.89
N LEU A 158 -20.22 0.54 6.00
CA LEU A 158 -19.84 -0.09 7.27
C LEU A 158 -18.40 0.26 7.65
N MET A 159 -17.44 0.07 6.74
CA MET A 159 -16.04 0.41 7.00
C MET A 159 -15.92 1.90 7.36
N ARG A 160 -16.50 2.79 6.55
CA ARG A 160 -16.49 4.24 6.79
C ARG A 160 -17.10 4.64 8.14
N ARG A 161 -18.20 3.96 8.56
CA ARG A 161 -18.93 4.28 9.79
C ARG A 161 -18.22 3.81 11.06
N PHE A 162 -17.60 2.62 11.02
CA PHE A 162 -17.08 1.96 12.23
C PHE A 162 -15.56 2.04 12.35
N THR A 163 -14.84 2.33 11.28
CA THR A 163 -13.38 2.50 11.37
C THR A 163 -13.02 3.71 12.22
N SER A 164 -12.02 3.50 13.05
CA SER A 164 -11.38 4.57 13.82
C SER A 164 -10.23 5.25 13.05
N ALA A 165 -9.94 4.80 11.82
CA ALA A 165 -8.91 5.38 10.97
C ALA A 165 -9.21 6.85 10.64
N LYS A 166 -8.17 7.68 10.73
CA LYS A 166 -8.25 9.12 10.37
C LYS A 166 -8.05 9.39 8.88
N THR A 167 -7.80 8.34 8.11
CA THR A 167 -7.63 8.37 6.66
C THR A 167 -8.50 7.30 6.02
N ILE A 168 -9.15 7.63 4.93
CA ILE A 168 -9.90 6.69 4.09
C ILE A 168 -9.26 6.62 2.70
N ALA A 169 -9.38 5.48 2.05
CA ALA A 169 -8.82 5.28 0.73
C ALA A 169 -9.82 4.54 -0.19
N PRO A 170 -10.75 5.26 -0.85
CA PRO A 170 -11.59 4.70 -1.90
C PRO A 170 -10.80 4.43 -3.18
N SER A 171 -11.33 3.55 -4.04
CA SER A 171 -10.92 3.50 -5.44
C SER A 171 -11.30 4.80 -6.15
N ILE A 172 -10.64 5.11 -7.28
CA ILE A 172 -11.01 6.27 -8.11
C ILE A 172 -12.45 6.16 -8.63
N HIS A 173 -12.89 4.96 -9.00
CA HIS A 173 -14.25 4.70 -9.41
C HIS A 173 -15.25 5.04 -8.30
N ASN A 174 -14.97 4.59 -7.08
CA ASN A 174 -15.80 4.87 -5.92
C ASN A 174 -15.85 6.39 -5.60
N LEU A 175 -14.74 7.10 -5.69
CA LEU A 175 -14.73 8.54 -5.47
C LEU A 175 -15.53 9.29 -6.55
N ARG A 176 -15.49 8.83 -7.79
CA ARG A 176 -16.31 9.42 -8.88
C ARG A 176 -17.81 9.20 -8.68
N GLU A 177 -18.20 8.02 -8.23
CA GLU A 177 -19.60 7.72 -7.92
C GLU A 177 -20.09 8.41 -6.64
N ASN A 178 -19.20 8.66 -5.69
CA ASN A 178 -19.49 9.23 -4.38
C ASN A 178 -18.60 10.43 -4.07
N PRO A 179 -18.73 11.57 -4.78
CA PRO A 179 -17.83 12.73 -4.62
C PRO A 179 -17.92 13.40 -3.25
N GLU A 180 -18.95 13.07 -2.44
CA GLU A 180 -19.02 13.50 -1.04
C GLU A 180 -17.93 12.88 -0.16
N LEU A 181 -17.23 11.82 -0.60
CA LEU A 181 -16.03 11.28 0.07
C LEU A 181 -14.91 12.32 0.10
N GLY A 182 -14.78 13.18 -0.92
CA GLY A 182 -13.85 14.30 -0.95
C GLY A 182 -14.13 15.40 0.07
N ARG A 183 -15.31 15.39 0.71
CA ARG A 183 -15.73 16.32 1.78
C ARG A 183 -15.69 15.67 3.16
N ASP A 184 -15.22 14.44 3.27
CA ASP A 184 -15.01 13.79 4.56
C ASP A 184 -13.96 14.59 5.36
N LYS A 185 -14.10 14.63 6.68
CA LYS A 185 -13.16 15.36 7.56
C LYS A 185 -11.84 14.61 7.75
N ARG A 186 -11.75 13.38 7.25
CA ARG A 186 -10.56 12.54 7.29
C ARG A 186 -9.66 12.85 6.10
N ASN A 187 -8.38 12.49 6.22
CA ASN A 187 -7.49 12.51 5.07
C ASN A 187 -7.98 11.52 3.99
N LEU A 188 -7.74 11.86 2.75
CA LEU A 188 -8.23 11.10 1.59
C LEU A 188 -7.05 10.63 0.73
N PHE A 189 -6.85 9.31 0.67
CA PHE A 189 -5.97 8.65 -0.30
C PHE A 189 -6.85 8.06 -1.39
N VAL A 190 -6.38 8.02 -2.64
CA VAL A 190 -7.16 7.46 -3.76
C VAL A 190 -6.30 6.51 -4.60
N TRP A 191 -6.82 5.34 -4.91
CA TRP A 191 -6.17 4.28 -5.68
C TRP A 191 -7.11 3.69 -6.73
N THR A 192 -6.69 3.04 -7.81
CA THR A 192 -5.42 3.29 -8.47
C THR A 192 -5.71 4.31 -9.58
N VAL A 193 -4.96 5.38 -9.64
CA VAL A 193 -5.27 6.55 -10.49
C VAL A 193 -4.21 6.66 -11.58
N ASP A 194 -4.52 6.15 -12.78
CA ASP A 194 -3.57 6.11 -13.89
C ASP A 194 -3.99 6.98 -15.08
N ASP A 195 -5.25 7.44 -15.11
CA ASP A 195 -5.78 8.30 -16.16
C ASP A 195 -5.61 9.79 -15.83
N ALA A 196 -5.30 10.62 -16.85
CA ALA A 196 -5.04 12.05 -16.66
C ALA A 196 -6.26 12.83 -16.15
N ASP A 197 -7.46 12.48 -16.59
CA ASP A 197 -8.69 13.16 -16.14
C ASP A 197 -9.03 12.78 -14.70
N ASP A 198 -8.74 11.54 -14.29
CA ASP A 198 -8.84 11.09 -12.91
C ASP A 198 -7.82 11.77 -12.00
N MET A 199 -6.57 11.96 -12.47
CA MET A 199 -5.56 12.71 -11.73
C MET A 199 -5.97 14.15 -11.48
N ARG A 200 -6.49 14.85 -12.50
CA ARG A 200 -7.02 16.21 -12.38
C ARG A 200 -8.25 16.27 -11.48
N PHE A 201 -9.13 15.28 -11.60
CA PHE A 201 -10.31 15.15 -10.73
C PHE A 201 -9.89 15.02 -9.26
N CYS A 202 -8.92 14.16 -8.94
CA CYS A 202 -8.36 14.03 -7.59
C CYS A 202 -7.81 15.37 -7.07
N ALA A 203 -7.04 16.09 -7.88
CA ALA A 203 -6.49 17.39 -7.51
C ALA A 203 -7.57 18.44 -7.19
N GLY A 204 -8.71 18.39 -7.88
CA GLY A 204 -9.85 19.29 -7.65
C GLY A 204 -10.78 18.88 -6.49
N ASN A 205 -10.61 17.70 -5.89
CA ASN A 205 -11.52 17.12 -4.90
C ASN A 205 -10.88 16.83 -3.53
N GLY A 206 -9.79 17.54 -3.19
CA GLY A 206 -9.22 17.48 -1.83
C GLY A 206 -8.49 16.18 -1.49
N VAL A 207 -7.99 15.46 -2.49
CA VAL A 207 -7.18 14.25 -2.30
C VAL A 207 -5.82 14.63 -1.71
N ASP A 208 -5.43 14.00 -0.60
CA ASP A 208 -4.13 14.22 0.04
C ASP A 208 -3.02 13.40 -0.63
N VAL A 209 -3.34 12.12 -0.96
CA VAL A 209 -2.42 11.19 -1.61
C VAL A 209 -3.08 10.51 -2.80
N LEU A 210 -2.45 10.59 -3.95
CA LEU A 210 -2.79 9.88 -5.17
C LEU A 210 -1.86 8.68 -5.31
N ILE A 211 -2.43 7.46 -5.40
CA ILE A 211 -1.70 6.21 -5.57
C ILE A 211 -1.83 5.76 -7.01
N THR A 212 -0.69 5.64 -7.73
CA THR A 212 -0.65 5.40 -9.19
C THR A 212 0.45 4.42 -9.58
N ASN A 213 0.23 3.71 -10.70
CA ASN A 213 1.25 2.86 -11.33
C ASN A 213 2.29 3.67 -12.15
N THR A 214 2.01 4.97 -12.41
CA THR A 214 2.78 5.84 -13.30
C THR A 214 3.15 7.17 -12.63
N PRO A 215 4.00 7.20 -11.59
CA PRO A 215 4.26 8.42 -10.82
C PRO A 215 4.85 9.57 -11.67
N SER A 216 5.75 9.29 -12.62
CA SER A 216 6.31 10.30 -13.53
C SER A 216 5.22 10.96 -14.38
N TYR A 217 4.30 10.16 -14.93
CA TYR A 217 3.16 10.67 -15.70
C TYR A 217 2.22 11.53 -14.84
N ALA A 218 1.94 11.08 -13.61
CA ALA A 218 1.11 11.83 -12.69
C ALA A 218 1.72 13.21 -12.36
N ARG A 219 3.04 13.30 -12.15
CA ARG A 219 3.74 14.58 -11.96
C ARG A 219 3.57 15.49 -13.16
N THR A 220 3.75 14.97 -14.37
CA THR A 220 3.58 15.71 -15.61
C THR A 220 2.16 16.25 -15.76
N VAL A 221 1.13 15.42 -15.57
CA VAL A 221 -0.29 15.80 -15.69
C VAL A 221 -0.67 16.88 -14.67
N LEU A 222 -0.09 16.83 -13.47
CA LEU A 222 -0.38 17.75 -12.37
C LEU A 222 0.51 18.99 -12.34
N GLY A 223 1.51 19.09 -13.24
CA GLY A 223 2.45 20.21 -13.29
C GLY A 223 3.40 20.26 -12.09
N TYR A 224 3.76 19.12 -11.51
CA TYR A 224 4.71 19.03 -10.40
C TYR A 224 6.12 18.87 -10.97
N HIS A 225 7.00 19.81 -10.69
CA HIS A 225 8.40 19.86 -11.16
C HIS A 225 9.37 19.41 -10.06
#